data_b17eb54a34dd4e33abf045e5c8d6da70
#
_entry.id   b17eb54a34dd4e33abf045e5c8d6da70
#
_cell.length_a   1.000
_cell.length_b   1.000
_cell.length_c   1.000
_cell.angle_alpha   90.00
_cell.angle_beta   90.00
_cell.angle_gamma   90.00
#
_symmetry.space_group_name_H-M   'P 1'
#
loop_
_entity.id
_entity.type
_entity.pdbx_description
1 polymer ?
#
loop_
_entity_poly.entity_id
_entity_poly.type
_entity_poly.pdbx_seq_one_letter_code
_entity_poly.pdbx_strand_id
1 'polypeptide(L)'
;MVARVSTVAFQGIEGVPVEVQVMVAPGKVGMQIVGLPDKAVAESRERVQAALHASGLALPAKRVTVNLAPADLPKEGSHFDLPIALALMAALGAIPADALSEFVVVGELNLDGTIAAISGALPAAIGANALGKGLICPAESGAEAAWAGSDVDILAPRSLIALANHFRGTQVLSRPEASIRANAANLPDLAEIKGQESAKRALEVAAAGGHNLLMVGPPGSGKSMLAARLPSILPPLSAAELLEVSMVHSIAGQLSGGKLSDRRPFRTPHHSATMAALVGGGLRARPGEASLAHHGVLFLDEFPEFTPQALDALRQPLEGGECVIARANHRVSYPAKFQLIAAMNPCRCGMAGEPGHTCARGPRCMSDYQARISGPLMDRIDIRIDVPVVSAADLIRPMAAESSADVARRVARAREIQQERFESTGAKGIGTNARCSTAMIEKLAEPDASGLQLLRDAAEKMKFSARGYHRVLKVARTLADLDGKPTVGRIHLAEAISYRIAGERLTAAA
;
A
#
# COMPACT_ATOMS: atom_id res chain seq x y z
N MET A 1 -13.20 -37.33 -22.43
CA MET A 1 -12.07 -37.08 -21.55
C MET A 1 -12.23 -35.64 -21.04
N VAL A 2 -11.98 -35.38 -19.74
CA VAL A 2 -12.02 -34.04 -19.17
C VAL A 2 -10.57 -33.57 -18.99
N ALA A 3 -10.18 -32.51 -19.67
CA ALA A 3 -8.89 -31.86 -19.43
C ALA A 3 -9.01 -30.88 -18.24
N ARG A 4 -7.96 -30.78 -17.43
CA ARG A 4 -7.90 -29.97 -16.22
C ARG A 4 -6.67 -29.09 -16.23
N VAL A 5 -6.84 -27.82 -15.83
CA VAL A 5 -5.75 -26.86 -15.68
C VAL A 5 -5.96 -26.07 -14.41
N SER A 6 -4.92 -25.95 -13.60
CA SER A 6 -4.94 -25.13 -12.39
C SER A 6 -4.76 -23.65 -12.74
N THR A 7 -5.55 -22.79 -12.10
CA THR A 7 -5.44 -21.32 -12.16
C THR A 7 -5.76 -20.72 -10.79
N VAL A 8 -5.80 -19.40 -10.67
CA VAL A 8 -6.18 -18.72 -9.43
C VAL A 8 -7.22 -17.64 -9.67
N ALA A 9 -8.06 -17.40 -8.66
CA ALA A 9 -8.86 -16.20 -8.53
C ALA A 9 -8.25 -15.34 -7.42
N PHE A 10 -8.31 -14.01 -7.55
CA PHE A 10 -7.71 -13.12 -6.56
C PHE A 10 -8.72 -12.70 -5.49
N GLN A 11 -8.38 -12.91 -4.22
CA GLN A 11 -9.09 -12.38 -3.05
C GLN A 11 -8.15 -11.46 -2.27
N GLY A 12 -8.27 -10.15 -2.45
CA GLY A 12 -7.27 -9.22 -1.93
C GLY A 12 -5.94 -9.40 -2.64
N ILE A 13 -4.90 -9.70 -1.88
CA ILE A 13 -3.55 -9.97 -2.39
C ILE A 13 -3.26 -11.47 -2.55
N GLU A 14 -4.21 -12.34 -2.25
CA GLU A 14 -4.01 -13.79 -2.27
C GLU A 14 -4.59 -14.43 -3.54
N GLY A 15 -3.87 -15.39 -4.10
CA GLY A 15 -4.34 -16.24 -5.19
C GLY A 15 -5.04 -17.49 -4.66
N VAL A 16 -6.37 -17.54 -4.78
CA VAL A 16 -7.18 -18.70 -4.37
C VAL A 16 -7.24 -19.70 -5.51
N PRO A 17 -6.90 -20.99 -5.28
CA PRO A 17 -6.90 -22.00 -6.33
C PRO A 17 -8.26 -22.17 -7.03
N VAL A 18 -8.23 -22.23 -8.35
CA VAL A 18 -9.36 -22.52 -9.23
C VAL A 18 -8.94 -23.59 -10.23
N GLU A 19 -9.82 -24.55 -10.50
CA GLU A 19 -9.59 -25.56 -11.53
C GLU A 19 -10.46 -25.27 -12.75
N VAL A 20 -9.84 -25.15 -13.90
CA VAL A 20 -10.51 -25.08 -15.20
C VAL A 20 -10.66 -26.51 -15.73
N GLN A 21 -11.90 -26.95 -15.94
CA GLN A 21 -12.25 -28.26 -16.46
C GLN A 21 -12.90 -28.10 -17.82
N VAL A 22 -12.37 -28.74 -18.84
CA VAL A 22 -12.90 -28.67 -20.20
C VAL A 22 -13.32 -30.06 -20.68
N MET A 23 -14.57 -30.13 -21.16
CA MET A 23 -15.14 -31.33 -21.78
C MET A 23 -15.60 -31.02 -23.21
N VAL A 24 -15.14 -31.87 -24.15
CA VAL A 24 -15.59 -31.86 -25.55
C VAL A 24 -16.47 -33.07 -25.78
N ALA A 25 -17.74 -32.83 -26.12
CA ALA A 25 -18.76 -33.88 -26.28
C ALA A 25 -19.57 -33.69 -27.59
N PRO A 26 -20.19 -34.74 -28.14
CA PRO A 26 -21.17 -34.59 -29.22
C PRO A 26 -22.31 -33.67 -28.82
N GLY A 27 -22.79 -32.83 -29.73
CA GLY A 27 -23.93 -31.94 -29.47
C GLY A 27 -23.90 -30.68 -30.32
N LYS A 28 -24.80 -29.75 -30.01
CA LYS A 28 -24.88 -28.46 -30.71
C LYS A 28 -23.52 -27.72 -30.57
N VAL A 29 -22.97 -27.32 -31.72
CA VAL A 29 -21.68 -26.60 -31.78
C VAL A 29 -21.76 -25.31 -30.95
N GLY A 30 -20.82 -25.13 -30.07
CA GLY A 30 -20.69 -23.94 -29.26
C GLY A 30 -19.88 -24.17 -27.99
N MET A 31 -19.42 -23.08 -27.38
CA MET A 31 -18.67 -23.06 -26.13
C MET A 31 -19.51 -22.42 -25.02
N GLN A 32 -19.62 -23.07 -23.89
CA GLN A 32 -20.33 -22.58 -22.71
C GLN A 32 -19.39 -22.57 -21.51
N ILE A 33 -19.36 -21.48 -20.76
CA ILE A 33 -18.58 -21.31 -19.53
C ILE A 33 -19.55 -21.29 -18.34
N VAL A 34 -19.27 -22.08 -17.31
CA VAL A 34 -20.04 -22.17 -16.06
C VAL A 34 -19.12 -22.04 -14.84
N GLY A 35 -19.66 -21.71 -13.66
CA GLY A 35 -18.91 -21.56 -12.41
C GLY A 35 -18.75 -20.11 -11.96
N LEU A 36 -19.85 -19.32 -12.01
CA LEU A 36 -19.92 -17.91 -11.62
C LEU A 36 -18.91 -17.00 -12.35
N PRO A 37 -18.83 -17.04 -13.70
CA PRO A 37 -17.98 -16.13 -14.44
C PRO A 37 -18.55 -14.70 -14.39
N ASP A 38 -17.69 -13.69 -14.23
CA ASP A 38 -18.06 -12.30 -14.50
C ASP A 38 -18.22 -12.04 -16.01
N LYS A 39 -18.55 -10.80 -16.37
CA LYS A 39 -18.69 -10.43 -17.78
C LYS A 39 -17.39 -10.65 -18.57
N ALA A 40 -16.24 -10.32 -18.00
CA ALA A 40 -14.94 -10.46 -18.65
C ALA A 40 -14.59 -11.93 -18.91
N VAL A 41 -14.86 -12.81 -17.96
CA VAL A 41 -14.68 -14.27 -18.11
C VAL A 41 -15.72 -14.86 -19.09
N ALA A 42 -16.95 -14.35 -19.13
CA ALA A 42 -17.91 -14.79 -20.13
C ALA A 42 -17.48 -14.42 -21.57
N GLU A 43 -16.81 -13.27 -21.74
CA GLU A 43 -16.24 -12.82 -23.02
C GLU A 43 -14.97 -13.61 -23.43
N SER A 44 -14.32 -14.34 -22.51
CA SER A 44 -13.18 -15.22 -22.82
C SER A 44 -13.47 -16.20 -23.94
N ARG A 45 -14.73 -16.59 -24.10
CA ARG A 45 -15.16 -17.49 -25.19
C ARG A 45 -14.72 -16.97 -26.56
N GLU A 46 -14.98 -15.70 -26.83
CA GLU A 46 -14.67 -15.09 -28.13
C GLU A 46 -13.14 -14.91 -28.33
N ARG A 47 -12.43 -14.45 -27.26
CA ARG A 47 -10.98 -14.27 -27.32
C ARG A 47 -10.25 -15.59 -27.50
N VAL A 48 -10.61 -16.62 -26.71
CA VAL A 48 -10.02 -17.96 -26.81
C VAL A 48 -10.27 -18.58 -28.18
N GLN A 49 -11.48 -18.46 -28.71
CA GLN A 49 -11.83 -18.99 -30.03
C GLN A 49 -11.00 -18.33 -31.14
N ALA A 50 -10.89 -17.01 -31.13
CA ALA A 50 -10.11 -16.24 -32.10
C ALA A 50 -8.61 -16.58 -31.99
N ALA A 51 -8.05 -16.59 -30.78
CA ALA A 51 -6.65 -16.89 -30.51
C ALA A 51 -6.25 -18.32 -30.96
N LEU A 52 -7.10 -19.31 -30.69
CA LEU A 52 -6.85 -20.68 -31.17
C LEU A 52 -6.88 -20.77 -32.69
N HIS A 53 -7.86 -20.13 -33.33
CA HIS A 53 -7.95 -20.08 -34.78
C HIS A 53 -6.71 -19.41 -35.41
N ALA A 54 -6.29 -18.28 -34.89
CA ALA A 54 -5.07 -17.57 -35.32
C ALA A 54 -3.79 -18.41 -35.11
N SER A 55 -3.81 -19.30 -34.10
CA SER A 55 -2.72 -20.24 -33.83
C SER A 55 -2.79 -21.54 -34.67
N GLY A 56 -3.68 -21.63 -35.65
CA GLY A 56 -3.84 -22.79 -36.52
C GLY A 56 -4.61 -23.96 -35.87
N LEU A 57 -5.28 -23.72 -34.75
CA LEU A 57 -6.10 -24.72 -34.05
C LEU A 57 -7.58 -24.37 -34.22
N ALA A 58 -8.28 -25.13 -35.08
CA ALA A 58 -9.73 -24.96 -35.21
C ALA A 58 -10.46 -25.66 -34.04
N LEU A 59 -11.46 -24.98 -33.49
CA LEU A 59 -12.37 -25.60 -32.52
C LEU A 59 -13.14 -26.74 -33.23
N PRO A 60 -13.32 -27.88 -32.56
CA PRO A 60 -14.09 -28.98 -33.13
C PRO A 60 -15.57 -28.58 -33.26
N ALA A 61 -16.25 -29.08 -34.32
CA ALA A 61 -17.69 -28.93 -34.51
C ALA A 61 -18.49 -29.77 -33.51
N LYS A 62 -18.24 -29.52 -32.21
CA LYS A 62 -18.79 -30.23 -31.05
C LYS A 62 -19.21 -29.24 -29.97
N ARG A 63 -19.91 -29.73 -28.96
CA ARG A 63 -20.20 -28.96 -27.76
C ARG A 63 -18.97 -28.91 -26.84
N VAL A 64 -18.52 -27.71 -26.48
CA VAL A 64 -17.44 -27.46 -25.51
C VAL A 64 -18.08 -26.91 -24.24
N THR A 65 -17.85 -27.58 -23.12
CA THR A 65 -18.26 -27.08 -21.80
C THR A 65 -17.00 -26.80 -20.97
N VAL A 66 -16.87 -25.55 -20.47
CA VAL A 66 -15.81 -25.12 -19.57
C VAL A 66 -16.44 -24.89 -18.20
N ASN A 67 -15.96 -25.60 -17.19
CA ASN A 67 -16.36 -25.43 -15.80
C ASN A 67 -15.20 -24.82 -14.99
N LEU A 68 -15.48 -23.76 -14.23
CA LEU A 68 -14.54 -23.11 -13.33
C LEU A 68 -14.89 -23.48 -11.88
N ALA A 69 -14.16 -24.43 -11.31
CA ALA A 69 -14.39 -24.93 -9.95
C ALA A 69 -13.48 -24.24 -8.92
N PRO A 70 -13.95 -23.95 -7.69
CA PRO A 70 -15.29 -24.23 -7.15
C PRO A 70 -16.35 -23.22 -7.62
N ALA A 71 -17.63 -23.63 -7.60
CA ALA A 71 -18.73 -22.82 -8.15
C ALA A 71 -19.16 -21.64 -7.25
N ASP A 72 -18.80 -21.65 -5.98
CA ASP A 72 -19.14 -20.63 -4.97
C ASP A 72 -18.18 -19.43 -4.96
N LEU A 73 -17.02 -19.56 -5.61
CA LEU A 73 -16.03 -18.49 -5.73
C LEU A 73 -16.30 -17.65 -7.00
N PRO A 74 -16.48 -16.32 -6.92
CA PRO A 74 -16.57 -15.46 -8.09
C PRO A 74 -15.26 -15.46 -8.90
N LYS A 75 -15.37 -15.57 -10.22
CA LYS A 75 -14.22 -15.49 -11.15
C LYS A 75 -14.31 -14.18 -11.89
N GLU A 76 -13.37 -13.29 -11.61
CA GLU A 76 -13.30 -11.94 -12.16
C GLU A 76 -12.00 -11.74 -12.94
N GLY A 77 -12.10 -11.13 -14.12
CA GLY A 77 -10.96 -10.72 -14.91
C GLY A 77 -10.62 -11.61 -16.10
N SER A 78 -9.80 -11.10 -16.99
CA SER A 78 -9.44 -11.72 -18.27
C SER A 78 -8.30 -12.75 -18.18
N HIS A 79 -7.64 -12.89 -17.02
CA HIS A 79 -6.55 -13.83 -16.83
C HIS A 79 -6.93 -15.32 -16.92
N PHE A 80 -8.24 -15.62 -17.00
CA PHE A 80 -8.76 -16.96 -17.25
C PHE A 80 -8.68 -17.38 -18.72
N ASP A 81 -8.38 -16.49 -19.66
CA ASP A 81 -8.33 -16.81 -21.08
C ASP A 81 -7.30 -17.89 -21.38
N LEU A 82 -6.06 -17.70 -20.89
CA LEU A 82 -4.96 -18.64 -21.14
C LEU A 82 -5.23 -20.03 -20.54
N PRO A 83 -5.64 -20.19 -19.26
CA PRO A 83 -5.93 -21.52 -18.72
C PRO A 83 -7.09 -22.21 -19.45
N ILE A 84 -8.12 -21.49 -19.91
CA ILE A 84 -9.20 -22.03 -20.73
C ILE A 84 -8.67 -22.53 -22.09
N ALA A 85 -7.82 -21.71 -22.75
CA ALA A 85 -7.22 -22.10 -24.02
C ALA A 85 -6.33 -23.34 -23.90
N LEU A 86 -5.47 -23.40 -22.86
CA LEU A 86 -4.59 -24.55 -22.63
C LEU A 86 -5.36 -25.83 -22.29
N ALA A 87 -6.43 -25.72 -21.49
CA ALA A 87 -7.31 -26.85 -21.22
C ALA A 87 -7.99 -27.37 -22.50
N LEU A 88 -8.38 -26.47 -23.42
CA LEU A 88 -8.89 -26.84 -24.73
C LEU A 88 -7.80 -27.51 -25.59
N MET A 89 -6.60 -26.95 -25.64
CA MET A 89 -5.46 -27.51 -26.40
C MET A 89 -5.10 -28.91 -25.89
N ALA A 90 -5.13 -29.14 -24.58
CA ALA A 90 -4.94 -30.46 -23.98
C ALA A 90 -6.08 -31.42 -24.33
N ALA A 91 -7.36 -30.97 -24.26
CA ALA A 91 -8.51 -31.78 -24.65
C ALA A 91 -8.50 -32.20 -26.13
N LEU A 92 -7.85 -31.42 -26.99
CA LEU A 92 -7.66 -31.66 -28.41
C LEU A 92 -6.35 -32.42 -28.74
N GLY A 93 -5.51 -32.73 -27.75
CA GLY A 93 -4.23 -33.39 -27.93
C GLY A 93 -3.15 -32.52 -28.56
N ALA A 94 -3.30 -31.20 -28.60
CA ALA A 94 -2.31 -30.28 -29.15
C ALA A 94 -1.09 -30.08 -28.22
N ILE A 95 -1.30 -30.24 -26.90
CA ILE A 95 -0.27 -30.23 -25.86
C ILE A 95 -0.51 -31.38 -24.87
N PRO A 96 0.54 -31.91 -24.21
CA PRO A 96 0.40 -32.95 -23.20
C PRO A 96 -0.37 -32.45 -21.96
N ALA A 97 -1.38 -33.19 -21.54
CA ALA A 97 -2.21 -32.81 -20.39
C ALA A 97 -1.48 -32.96 -19.05
N ASP A 98 -0.60 -33.94 -18.96
CA ASP A 98 0.25 -34.23 -17.79
C ASP A 98 1.26 -33.10 -17.54
N ALA A 99 1.86 -32.53 -18.59
CA ALA A 99 2.77 -31.39 -18.46
C ALA A 99 2.10 -30.15 -17.86
N LEU A 100 0.79 -29.93 -18.07
CA LEU A 100 0.04 -28.82 -17.48
C LEU A 100 -0.29 -29.01 -16.01
N SER A 101 -0.28 -30.25 -15.50
CA SER A 101 -0.61 -30.55 -14.10
C SER A 101 0.40 -29.94 -13.12
N GLU A 102 1.63 -29.72 -13.57
CA GLU A 102 2.73 -29.15 -12.78
C GLU A 102 2.69 -27.63 -12.68
N PHE A 103 1.73 -26.98 -13.35
CA PHE A 103 1.67 -25.53 -13.41
C PHE A 103 0.31 -24.95 -12.98
N VAL A 104 0.37 -23.77 -12.38
CA VAL A 104 -0.74 -22.81 -12.33
C VAL A 104 -0.64 -21.93 -13.56
N VAL A 105 -1.74 -21.60 -14.21
CA VAL A 105 -1.77 -20.85 -15.46
C VAL A 105 -2.58 -19.58 -15.31
N VAL A 106 -2.01 -18.44 -15.73
CA VAL A 106 -2.70 -17.15 -15.76
C VAL A 106 -2.27 -16.35 -17.00
N GLY A 107 -3.22 -15.68 -17.67
CA GLY A 107 -2.92 -14.85 -18.82
C GLY A 107 -4.16 -14.43 -19.59
N GLU A 108 -4.12 -13.26 -20.20
CA GLU A 108 -5.13 -12.75 -21.11
C GLU A 108 -4.72 -13.03 -22.56
N LEU A 109 -5.64 -13.34 -23.43
CA LEU A 109 -5.36 -13.60 -24.84
C LEU A 109 -5.82 -12.45 -25.73
N ASN A 110 -4.94 -12.06 -26.63
CA ASN A 110 -5.28 -11.26 -27.78
C ASN A 110 -5.84 -12.15 -28.90
N LEU A 111 -6.60 -11.57 -29.83
CA LEU A 111 -7.26 -12.29 -30.92
C LEU A 111 -6.30 -12.99 -31.89
N ASP A 112 -5.05 -12.54 -31.94
CA ASP A 112 -3.95 -13.08 -32.76
C ASP A 112 -3.18 -14.24 -32.12
N GLY A 113 -3.58 -14.65 -30.89
CA GLY A 113 -2.92 -15.71 -30.14
C GLY A 113 -1.71 -15.28 -29.34
N THR A 114 -1.39 -13.99 -29.28
CA THR A 114 -0.41 -13.43 -28.35
C THR A 114 -1.00 -13.35 -26.93
N ILE A 115 -0.14 -13.39 -25.91
CA ILE A 115 -0.53 -13.40 -24.50
C ILE A 115 -0.20 -12.04 -23.92
N ALA A 116 -1.25 -11.33 -23.47
CA ALA A 116 -1.14 -9.99 -22.89
C ALA A 116 -0.81 -10.02 -21.40
N ALA A 117 -0.14 -8.98 -20.92
CA ALA A 117 0.18 -8.78 -19.51
C ALA A 117 -1.06 -8.78 -18.63
N ILE A 118 -0.90 -9.28 -17.41
CA ILE A 118 -1.96 -9.30 -16.39
C ILE A 118 -1.51 -8.60 -15.12
N SER A 119 -2.48 -8.18 -14.30
CA SER A 119 -2.25 -7.78 -12.91
C SER A 119 -2.26 -9.02 -12.02
N GLY A 120 -1.37 -9.05 -10.99
CA GLY A 120 -1.38 -10.13 -10.01
C GLY A 120 -0.47 -11.32 -10.34
N ALA A 121 0.51 -11.17 -11.23
CA ALA A 121 1.45 -12.24 -11.56
C ALA A 121 2.28 -12.69 -10.36
N LEU A 122 2.74 -11.77 -9.50
CA LEU A 122 3.48 -12.10 -8.27
C LEU A 122 2.63 -12.88 -7.26
N PRO A 123 1.43 -12.45 -6.86
CA PRO A 123 0.54 -13.25 -6.02
C PRO A 123 0.19 -14.62 -6.63
N ALA A 124 0.01 -14.69 -7.94
CA ALA A 124 -0.23 -15.97 -8.63
C ALA A 124 0.98 -16.91 -8.51
N ALA A 125 2.20 -16.39 -8.67
CA ALA A 125 3.43 -17.16 -8.55
C ALA A 125 3.67 -17.68 -7.12
N ILE A 126 3.40 -16.82 -6.10
CA ILE A 126 3.47 -17.22 -4.69
C ILE A 126 2.42 -18.30 -4.39
N GLY A 127 1.19 -18.14 -4.89
CA GLY A 127 0.14 -19.13 -4.74
C GLY A 127 0.48 -20.46 -5.44
N ALA A 128 1.11 -20.43 -6.61
CA ALA A 128 1.60 -21.62 -7.32
C ALA A 128 2.68 -22.34 -6.50
N ASN A 129 3.66 -21.60 -5.97
CA ASN A 129 4.71 -22.15 -5.11
C ASN A 129 4.13 -22.83 -3.85
N ALA A 130 3.16 -22.22 -3.21
CA ALA A 130 2.50 -22.81 -2.04
C ALA A 130 1.77 -24.13 -2.36
N LEU A 131 1.40 -24.36 -3.63
CA LEU A 131 0.82 -25.61 -4.12
C LEU A 131 1.88 -26.59 -4.62
N GLY A 132 3.16 -26.27 -4.53
CA GLY A 132 4.27 -27.06 -5.08
C GLY A 132 4.27 -27.10 -6.61
N LYS A 133 3.73 -26.06 -7.28
CA LYS A 133 3.61 -25.97 -8.74
C LYS A 133 4.41 -24.78 -9.29
N GLY A 134 4.77 -24.88 -10.57
CA GLY A 134 5.27 -23.77 -11.35
C GLY A 134 4.16 -22.80 -11.79
N LEU A 135 4.54 -21.74 -12.48
CA LEU A 135 3.62 -20.76 -13.05
C LEU A 135 3.81 -20.61 -14.56
N ILE A 136 2.72 -20.62 -15.32
CA ILE A 136 2.69 -20.15 -16.71
C ILE A 136 2.02 -18.77 -16.70
N CYS A 137 2.74 -17.73 -17.13
CA CYS A 137 2.25 -16.36 -17.15
C CYS A 137 2.71 -15.64 -18.44
N PRO A 138 2.13 -14.47 -18.78
CA PRO A 138 2.59 -13.68 -19.94
C PRO A 138 4.07 -13.29 -19.85
N ALA A 139 4.76 -13.19 -20.98
CA ALA A 139 6.18 -12.80 -21.04
C ALA A 139 6.47 -11.47 -20.33
N GLU A 140 5.58 -10.49 -20.46
CA GLU A 140 5.71 -9.19 -19.82
C GLU A 140 5.56 -9.24 -18.28
N SER A 141 4.87 -10.26 -17.76
CA SER A 141 4.68 -10.50 -16.33
C SER A 141 5.73 -11.44 -15.73
N GLY A 142 6.60 -12.03 -16.55
CA GLY A 142 7.58 -13.03 -16.11
C GLY A 142 8.58 -12.51 -15.10
N ALA A 143 9.13 -11.31 -15.30
CA ALA A 143 10.07 -10.68 -14.37
C ALA A 143 9.44 -10.39 -13.00
N GLU A 144 8.16 -10.07 -12.98
CA GLU A 144 7.38 -9.90 -11.75
C GLU A 144 7.18 -11.24 -11.04
N ALA A 145 6.76 -12.28 -11.75
CA ALA A 145 6.54 -13.60 -11.20
C ALA A 145 7.83 -14.23 -10.65
N ALA A 146 9.00 -13.93 -11.25
CA ALA A 146 10.30 -14.44 -10.84
C ALA A 146 10.70 -14.05 -9.39
N TRP A 147 10.07 -13.07 -8.79
CA TRP A 147 10.26 -12.69 -7.38
C TRP A 147 9.65 -13.68 -6.37
N ALA A 148 8.82 -14.62 -6.82
CA ALA A 148 8.23 -15.64 -5.94
C ALA A 148 9.26 -16.64 -5.38
N GLY A 149 10.44 -16.74 -5.97
CA GLY A 149 11.52 -17.60 -5.51
C GLY A 149 12.32 -18.22 -6.66
N SER A 150 13.57 -18.59 -6.38
CA SER A 150 14.45 -19.22 -7.39
C SER A 150 14.08 -20.66 -7.72
N ASP A 151 13.36 -21.29 -6.84
CA ASP A 151 12.90 -22.68 -6.89
C ASP A 151 11.56 -22.86 -7.65
N VAL A 152 10.85 -21.75 -7.93
CA VAL A 152 9.61 -21.79 -8.70
C VAL A 152 9.91 -21.88 -10.19
N ASP A 153 9.39 -22.87 -10.87
CA ASP A 153 9.48 -22.96 -12.33
C ASP A 153 8.49 -21.98 -12.99
N ILE A 154 9.02 -21.06 -13.81
CA ILE A 154 8.22 -20.00 -14.44
C ILE A 154 8.40 -20.06 -15.95
N LEU A 155 7.32 -20.32 -16.65
CA LEU A 155 7.23 -20.26 -18.11
C LEU A 155 6.52 -18.96 -18.52
N ALA A 156 7.21 -18.12 -19.26
CA ALA A 156 6.70 -16.81 -19.68
C ALA A 156 6.65 -16.69 -21.21
N PRO A 157 5.67 -17.35 -21.87
CA PRO A 157 5.51 -17.34 -23.32
C PRO A 157 4.92 -16.01 -23.81
N ARG A 158 5.28 -15.61 -25.04
CA ARG A 158 4.68 -14.47 -25.74
C ARG A 158 3.40 -14.84 -26.50
N SER A 159 3.21 -16.13 -26.83
CA SER A 159 2.06 -16.61 -27.61
C SER A 159 1.74 -18.08 -27.31
N LEU A 160 0.54 -18.50 -27.68
CA LEU A 160 0.12 -19.90 -27.59
C LEU A 160 1.04 -20.84 -28.39
N ILE A 161 1.52 -20.40 -29.56
CA ILE A 161 2.44 -21.17 -30.40
C ILE A 161 3.77 -21.38 -29.70
N ALA A 162 4.34 -20.33 -29.09
CA ALA A 162 5.61 -20.44 -28.36
C ALA A 162 5.51 -21.44 -27.20
N LEU A 163 4.38 -21.46 -26.49
CA LEU A 163 4.15 -22.42 -25.40
C LEU A 163 3.94 -23.84 -25.94
N ALA A 164 3.18 -24.02 -27.02
CA ALA A 164 3.01 -25.34 -27.66
C ALA A 164 4.35 -25.91 -28.16
N ASN A 165 5.23 -25.07 -28.72
CA ASN A 165 6.56 -25.44 -29.14
C ASN A 165 7.47 -25.85 -27.97
N HIS A 166 7.35 -25.16 -26.84
CA HIS A 166 8.06 -25.51 -25.61
C HIS A 166 7.69 -26.94 -25.15
N PHE A 167 6.40 -27.23 -25.02
CA PHE A 167 5.93 -28.57 -24.60
C PHE A 167 6.23 -29.68 -25.62
N ARG A 168 6.43 -29.33 -26.88
CA ARG A 168 6.90 -30.29 -27.95
C ARG A 168 8.41 -30.44 -27.99
N GLY A 169 9.15 -29.66 -27.19
CA GLY A 169 10.62 -29.70 -27.17
C GLY A 169 11.29 -29.04 -28.39
N THR A 170 10.52 -28.36 -29.27
CA THR A 170 11.05 -27.67 -30.45
C THR A 170 11.63 -26.29 -30.15
N GLN A 171 11.17 -25.64 -29.07
CA GLN A 171 11.69 -24.38 -28.58
C GLN A 171 11.57 -24.36 -27.05
N VAL A 172 12.69 -24.20 -26.33
CA VAL A 172 12.69 -24.11 -24.87
C VAL A 172 12.58 -22.64 -24.45
N LEU A 173 11.64 -22.33 -23.59
CA LEU A 173 11.51 -21.02 -22.97
C LEU A 173 12.54 -20.89 -21.86
N SER A 174 13.28 -19.79 -21.84
CA SER A 174 14.16 -19.44 -20.72
C SER A 174 13.37 -18.91 -19.55
N ARG A 175 13.83 -19.21 -18.34
CA ARG A 175 13.25 -18.65 -17.13
C ARG A 175 13.43 -17.13 -17.13
N PRO A 176 12.40 -16.34 -16.79
CA PRO A 176 12.54 -14.90 -16.62
C PRO A 176 13.38 -14.56 -15.38
N GLU A 177 14.12 -13.46 -15.45
CA GLU A 177 14.94 -12.98 -14.35
C GLU A 177 14.24 -11.88 -13.56
N ALA A 178 14.28 -11.96 -12.23
CA ALA A 178 13.85 -10.91 -11.36
C ALA A 178 14.81 -9.71 -11.44
N SER A 179 14.30 -8.51 -11.52
CA SER A 179 15.14 -7.31 -11.57
C SER A 179 14.68 -6.24 -10.58
N ILE A 180 15.63 -5.66 -9.83
CA ILE A 180 15.38 -4.51 -8.97
C ILE A 180 15.42 -3.24 -9.81
N ARG A 181 14.49 -2.34 -9.56
CA ARG A 181 14.53 -1.00 -10.16
C ARG A 181 15.71 -0.25 -9.55
N ALA A 182 16.74 0.06 -10.34
CA ALA A 182 17.80 0.95 -9.88
C ALA A 182 17.17 2.28 -9.44
N ASN A 183 17.42 2.68 -8.20
CA ASN A 183 16.89 3.91 -7.61
C ASN A 183 17.61 5.15 -8.18
N ALA A 184 17.38 5.45 -9.47
CA ALA A 184 18.04 6.58 -10.16
C ALA A 184 17.44 7.95 -9.83
N ALA A 185 16.30 8.05 -9.15
CA ALA A 185 15.72 9.35 -8.80
C ALA A 185 16.33 9.85 -7.49
N ASN A 186 17.05 10.97 -7.53
CA ASN A 186 17.46 11.71 -6.35
C ASN A 186 16.20 12.16 -5.60
N LEU A 187 16.06 11.73 -4.36
CA LEU A 187 15.01 12.26 -3.48
C LEU A 187 15.39 13.70 -3.08
N PRO A 188 14.41 14.60 -2.92
CA PRO A 188 14.69 15.96 -2.45
C PRO A 188 15.28 15.93 -1.04
N ASP A 189 16.32 16.74 -0.81
CA ASP A 189 17.06 16.79 0.46
C ASP A 189 16.44 17.77 1.45
N LEU A 190 16.46 17.44 2.76
CA LEU A 190 16.05 18.34 3.85
C LEU A 190 16.91 19.59 3.91
N ALA A 191 18.18 19.52 3.52
CA ALA A 191 19.10 20.66 3.47
C ALA A 191 18.61 21.77 2.54
N GLU A 192 17.79 21.47 1.54
CA GLU A 192 17.19 22.48 0.64
C GLU A 192 16.14 23.36 1.32
N ILE A 193 15.58 22.90 2.47
CA ILE A 193 14.58 23.67 3.23
C ILE A 193 15.31 24.62 4.16
N LYS A 194 15.12 25.91 3.92
CA LYS A 194 15.66 26.98 4.77
C LYS A 194 14.77 27.21 5.98
N GLY A 195 15.36 27.33 7.16
CA GLY A 195 14.62 27.48 8.41
C GLY A 195 13.78 26.25 8.74
N GLN A 196 12.63 26.46 9.39
CA GLN A 196 11.64 25.41 9.74
C GLN A 196 12.20 24.28 10.63
N GLU A 197 13.14 24.60 11.55
CA GLU A 197 13.84 23.61 12.36
C GLU A 197 12.90 22.75 13.22
N SER A 198 11.85 23.38 13.80
CA SER A 198 10.83 22.65 14.56
C SER A 198 10.03 21.67 13.71
N ALA A 199 9.74 22.03 12.45
CA ALA A 199 9.01 21.17 11.52
C ALA A 199 9.91 20.02 11.01
N LYS A 200 11.20 20.28 10.74
CA LYS A 200 12.18 19.23 10.42
C LYS A 200 12.34 18.24 11.58
N ARG A 201 12.43 18.75 12.82
CA ARG A 201 12.48 17.89 14.02
C ARG A 201 11.24 17.03 14.17
N ALA A 202 10.04 17.59 14.00
CA ALA A 202 8.81 16.84 14.05
C ALA A 202 8.73 15.77 12.93
N LEU A 203 9.26 16.07 11.73
CA LEU A 203 9.34 15.12 10.63
C LEU A 203 10.31 13.96 10.97
N GLU A 204 11.46 14.24 11.59
CA GLU A 204 12.40 13.24 12.10
C GLU A 204 11.73 12.32 13.13
N VAL A 205 11.04 12.87 14.13
CA VAL A 205 10.32 12.12 15.16
C VAL A 205 9.22 11.27 14.54
N ALA A 206 8.47 11.84 13.59
CA ALA A 206 7.43 11.12 12.86
C ALA A 206 8.03 9.95 12.05
N ALA A 207 9.17 10.15 11.38
CA ALA A 207 9.88 9.12 10.64
C ALA A 207 10.40 8.01 11.58
N ALA A 208 11.01 8.38 12.70
CA ALA A 208 11.60 7.43 13.64
C ALA A 208 10.56 6.53 14.31
N GLY A 209 9.42 7.10 14.73
CA GLY A 209 8.37 6.35 15.44
C GLY A 209 7.25 5.81 14.57
N GLY A 210 7.19 6.20 13.29
CA GLY A 210 6.04 5.89 12.41
C GLY A 210 4.77 6.68 12.80
N HIS A 211 4.94 7.86 13.41
CA HIS A 211 3.84 8.67 13.93
C HIS A 211 3.08 9.42 12.83
N ASN A 212 1.78 9.52 12.97
CA ASN A 212 0.95 10.36 12.12
C ASN A 212 1.18 11.84 12.47
N LEU A 213 1.40 12.66 11.44
CA LEU A 213 1.76 14.09 11.58
C LEU A 213 0.74 14.98 10.86
N LEU A 214 0.32 16.05 11.54
CA LEU A 214 -0.44 17.15 10.96
C LEU A 214 0.38 18.44 11.01
N MET A 215 0.56 19.06 9.85
CA MET A 215 1.19 20.35 9.66
C MET A 215 0.14 21.42 9.40
N VAL A 216 0.10 22.46 10.22
CA VAL A 216 -0.81 23.58 10.05
C VAL A 216 -0.03 24.85 9.81
N GLY A 217 -0.39 25.63 8.81
CA GLY A 217 0.30 26.89 8.51
C GLY A 217 -0.28 27.57 7.28
N PRO A 218 0.06 28.85 7.06
CA PRO A 218 -0.46 29.62 5.93
C PRO A 218 0.00 29.05 4.57
N PRO A 219 -0.67 29.43 3.47
CA PRO A 219 -0.19 29.09 2.14
C PRO A 219 1.27 29.55 1.93
N GLY A 220 2.07 28.72 1.25
CA GLY A 220 3.46 29.04 0.97
C GLY A 220 4.45 28.81 2.14
N SER A 221 3.99 28.29 3.30
CA SER A 221 4.89 27.98 4.43
C SER A 221 5.79 26.76 4.25
N GLY A 222 5.66 26.01 3.14
CA GLY A 222 6.54 24.88 2.81
C GLY A 222 6.07 23.51 3.30
N LYS A 223 4.82 23.35 3.76
CA LYS A 223 4.25 22.07 4.28
C LYS A 223 4.40 20.91 3.31
N SER A 224 4.00 21.09 2.05
CA SER A 224 4.08 20.03 1.02
C SER A 224 5.54 19.74 0.65
N MET A 225 6.44 20.74 0.71
CA MET A 225 7.88 20.55 0.52
C MET A 225 8.49 19.71 1.66
N LEU A 226 8.09 19.94 2.91
CA LEU A 226 8.50 19.13 4.07
C LEU A 226 8.03 17.68 3.92
N ALA A 227 6.74 17.47 3.60
CA ALA A 227 6.19 16.14 3.41
C ALA A 227 6.91 15.35 2.31
N ALA A 228 7.23 16.00 1.18
CA ALA A 228 7.91 15.37 0.05
C ALA A 228 9.34 14.90 0.37
N ARG A 229 9.93 15.35 1.47
CA ARG A 229 11.26 14.92 1.92
C ARG A 229 11.23 13.78 2.92
N LEU A 230 10.06 13.42 3.44
CA LEU A 230 9.94 12.27 4.35
C LEU A 230 10.50 10.95 3.76
N PRO A 231 10.28 10.61 2.47
CA PRO A 231 10.89 9.42 1.89
C PRO A 231 12.42 9.39 1.92
N SER A 232 13.09 10.54 1.95
CA SER A 232 14.55 10.61 1.98
C SER A 232 15.18 10.29 3.35
N ILE A 233 14.35 10.30 4.41
CA ILE A 233 14.79 10.02 5.78
C ILE A 233 14.22 8.72 6.34
N LEU A 234 13.33 8.06 5.60
CA LEU A 234 12.79 6.76 5.97
C LEU A 234 13.76 5.63 5.60
N PRO A 235 13.92 4.59 6.46
CA PRO A 235 14.71 3.42 6.09
C PRO A 235 14.06 2.67 4.93
N PRO A 236 14.85 1.93 4.12
CA PRO A 236 14.32 1.11 3.04
C PRO A 236 13.36 0.04 3.57
N LEU A 237 12.58 -0.55 2.68
CA LEU A 237 11.74 -1.69 3.01
C LEU A 237 12.59 -2.91 3.36
N SER A 238 12.22 -3.66 4.39
CA SER A 238 12.76 -5.00 4.62
C SER A 238 12.28 -5.96 3.52
N ALA A 239 12.91 -7.12 3.39
CA ALA A 239 12.51 -8.11 2.37
C ALA A 239 11.03 -8.54 2.50
N ALA A 240 10.53 -8.69 3.73
CA ALA A 240 9.13 -9.03 3.98
C ALA A 240 8.20 -7.87 3.60
N GLU A 241 8.52 -6.63 4.02
CA GLU A 241 7.74 -5.44 3.67
C GLU A 241 7.73 -5.20 2.15
N LEU A 242 8.88 -5.41 1.48
CA LEU A 242 9.02 -5.29 0.02
C LEU A 242 8.06 -6.24 -0.69
N LEU A 243 7.97 -7.49 -0.23
CA LEU A 243 7.07 -8.48 -0.79
C LEU A 243 5.60 -8.06 -0.60
N GLU A 244 5.19 -7.67 0.63
CA GLU A 244 3.82 -7.22 0.91
C GLU A 244 3.42 -6.02 0.02
N VAL A 245 4.28 -5.01 -0.08
CA VAL A 245 4.08 -3.83 -0.95
C VAL A 245 3.94 -4.24 -2.41
N SER A 246 4.84 -5.13 -2.87
CA SER A 246 4.85 -5.57 -4.27
C SER A 246 3.60 -6.38 -4.64
N MET A 247 3.07 -7.19 -3.72
CA MET A 247 1.81 -7.91 -3.93
C MET A 247 0.63 -6.94 -4.13
N VAL A 248 0.53 -5.89 -3.29
CA VAL A 248 -0.52 -4.86 -3.44
C VAL A 248 -0.39 -4.14 -4.78
N HIS A 249 0.83 -3.73 -5.15
CA HIS A 249 1.09 -3.02 -6.40
C HIS A 249 0.88 -3.91 -7.63
N SER A 250 1.17 -5.22 -7.52
CA SER A 250 0.89 -6.23 -8.55
C SER A 250 -0.60 -6.32 -8.86
N ILE A 251 -1.44 -6.53 -7.83
CA ILE A 251 -2.91 -6.57 -7.97
C ILE A 251 -3.48 -5.26 -8.51
N ALA A 252 -2.87 -4.13 -8.16
CA ALA A 252 -3.26 -2.83 -8.69
C ALA A 252 -2.82 -2.60 -10.15
N GLY A 253 -1.95 -3.46 -10.70
CA GLY A 253 -1.36 -3.29 -12.03
C GLY A 253 -0.34 -2.15 -12.09
N GLN A 254 0.34 -1.85 -10.98
CA GLN A 254 1.28 -0.73 -10.86
C GLN A 254 2.76 -1.15 -10.83
N LEU A 255 3.08 -2.43 -11.01
CA LEU A 255 4.46 -2.89 -11.15
C LEU A 255 4.96 -2.69 -12.58
N SER A 256 5.58 -1.54 -12.85
CA SER A 256 6.12 -1.23 -14.16
C SER A 256 7.27 -2.16 -14.55
N GLY A 257 7.06 -3.03 -15.55
CA GLY A 257 8.07 -3.96 -16.08
C GLY A 257 8.55 -5.00 -15.07
N GLY A 258 7.72 -5.34 -14.07
CA GLY A 258 8.03 -6.36 -13.05
C GLY A 258 9.17 -6.00 -12.09
N LYS A 259 9.60 -4.73 -12.04
CA LYS A 259 10.71 -4.28 -11.20
C LYS A 259 10.21 -3.87 -9.82
N LEU A 260 10.79 -4.46 -8.79
CA LEU A 260 10.52 -4.07 -7.40
C LEU A 260 11.38 -2.86 -6.99
N SER A 261 10.90 -2.09 -6.02
CA SER A 261 11.62 -0.97 -5.43
C SER A 261 11.63 -1.12 -3.91
N ASP A 262 12.80 -1.02 -3.32
CA ASP A 262 13.03 -1.04 -1.87
C ASP A 262 12.61 0.27 -1.18
N ARG A 263 12.21 1.28 -1.96
CA ARG A 263 11.71 2.55 -1.42
C ARG A 263 10.30 2.41 -0.89
N ARG A 264 10.06 3.03 0.27
CA ARG A 264 8.72 3.12 0.83
C ARG A 264 7.79 3.92 -0.09
N PRO A 265 6.58 3.43 -0.39
CA PRO A 265 5.61 4.16 -1.19
C PRO A 265 5.30 5.53 -0.59
N PHE A 266 5.18 6.54 -1.44
CA PHE A 266 4.72 7.88 -1.08
C PHE A 266 3.55 8.25 -1.99
N ARG A 267 2.34 8.27 -1.41
CA ARG A 267 1.09 8.49 -2.16
C ARG A 267 0.50 9.84 -1.81
N THR A 268 0.12 10.59 -2.83
CA THR A 268 -0.40 11.96 -2.71
C THR A 268 -1.69 12.11 -3.50
N PRO A 269 -2.81 11.51 -3.05
CA PRO A 269 -4.08 11.67 -3.74
C PRO A 269 -4.54 13.13 -3.71
N HIS A 270 -5.14 13.58 -4.80
CA HIS A 270 -5.76 14.90 -4.87
C HIS A 270 -6.98 14.96 -3.93
N HIS A 271 -7.29 16.12 -3.36
CA HIS A 271 -8.40 16.28 -2.41
C HIS A 271 -9.79 15.95 -3.00
N SER A 272 -9.94 15.93 -4.32
CA SER A 272 -11.16 15.46 -5.00
C SER A 272 -11.32 13.93 -5.05
N ALA A 273 -10.37 13.17 -4.49
CA ALA A 273 -10.44 11.71 -4.47
C ALA A 273 -11.68 11.22 -3.72
N THR A 274 -12.37 10.27 -4.32
CA THR A 274 -13.55 9.65 -3.68
C THR A 274 -13.14 8.69 -2.57
N MET A 275 -14.09 8.32 -1.71
CA MET A 275 -13.89 7.29 -0.68
C MET A 275 -13.33 6.00 -1.29
N ALA A 276 -13.88 5.54 -2.43
CA ALA A 276 -13.41 4.33 -3.10
C ALA A 276 -11.98 4.47 -3.65
N ALA A 277 -11.56 5.65 -4.06
CA ALA A 277 -10.18 5.92 -4.46
C ALA A 277 -9.22 5.86 -3.26
N LEU A 278 -9.64 6.34 -2.08
CA LEU A 278 -8.78 6.34 -0.89
C LEU A 278 -8.65 4.95 -0.26
N VAL A 279 -9.76 4.27 0.04
CA VAL A 279 -9.74 3.01 0.79
C VAL A 279 -9.94 1.76 -0.07
N GLY A 280 -10.23 1.95 -1.34
CA GLY A 280 -10.51 0.85 -2.26
C GLY A 280 -12.00 0.61 -2.47
N GLY A 281 -12.33 -0.14 -3.51
CA GLY A 281 -13.72 -0.42 -3.89
C GLY A 281 -13.95 -0.44 -5.40
N GLY A 282 -15.10 0.06 -5.81
CA GLY A 282 -15.54 0.04 -7.21
C GLY A 282 -16.02 -1.34 -7.66
N LEU A 283 -16.33 -1.51 -8.94
CA LEU A 283 -16.89 -2.76 -9.48
C LEU A 283 -15.97 -3.98 -9.30
N ARG A 284 -14.67 -3.82 -9.25
CA ARG A 284 -13.67 -4.89 -9.14
C ARG A 284 -12.99 -4.96 -7.77
N ALA A 285 -13.54 -4.30 -6.73
CA ALA A 285 -12.96 -4.25 -5.38
C ALA A 285 -11.44 -3.98 -5.34
N ARG A 286 -10.91 -3.08 -6.17
CA ARG A 286 -9.48 -2.79 -6.27
C ARG A 286 -8.95 -2.08 -5.02
N PRO A 287 -7.64 -2.25 -4.69
CA PRO A 287 -7.02 -1.52 -3.60
C PRO A 287 -7.03 -0.01 -3.89
N GLY A 288 -7.23 0.80 -2.83
CA GLY A 288 -7.17 2.25 -2.90
C GLY A 288 -5.80 2.81 -2.50
N GLU A 289 -5.67 4.13 -2.46
CA GLU A 289 -4.44 4.85 -2.13
C GLU A 289 -3.88 4.47 -0.74
N ALA A 290 -4.73 4.18 0.24
CA ALA A 290 -4.32 3.71 1.56
C ALA A 290 -3.57 2.37 1.50
N SER A 291 -4.03 1.43 0.66
CA SER A 291 -3.36 0.16 0.44
C SER A 291 -2.12 0.32 -0.44
N LEU A 292 -2.16 1.20 -1.44
CA LEU A 292 -0.99 1.53 -2.26
C LEU A 292 0.12 2.25 -1.47
N ALA A 293 -0.23 2.87 -0.33
CA ALA A 293 0.70 3.46 0.62
C ALA A 293 1.21 2.46 1.68
N HIS A 294 0.89 1.17 1.55
CA HIS A 294 1.27 0.15 2.52
C HIS A 294 2.78 0.16 2.82
N HIS A 295 3.17 0.10 4.11
CA HIS A 295 4.54 0.29 4.62
C HIS A 295 5.22 1.61 4.21
N GLY A 296 4.45 2.55 3.69
CA GLY A 296 4.90 3.86 3.23
C GLY A 296 4.12 5.01 3.86
N VAL A 297 3.94 6.06 3.07
CA VAL A 297 3.33 7.32 3.49
C VAL A 297 2.13 7.65 2.62
N LEU A 298 1.02 7.98 3.27
CA LEU A 298 -0.12 8.62 2.64
C LEU A 298 -0.10 10.11 3.02
N PHE A 299 0.22 10.98 2.06
CA PHE A 299 0.22 12.42 2.25
C PHE A 299 -1.08 13.04 1.74
N LEU A 300 -1.81 13.70 2.63
CA LEU A 300 -3.04 14.43 2.32
C LEU A 300 -2.78 15.93 2.44
N ASP A 301 -2.59 16.58 1.31
CA ASP A 301 -2.53 18.04 1.26
C ASP A 301 -3.93 18.65 1.26
N GLU A 302 -4.07 19.87 1.75
CA GLU A 302 -5.37 20.54 1.89
C GLU A 302 -6.39 19.65 2.62
N PHE A 303 -5.98 19.03 3.73
CA PHE A 303 -6.69 17.99 4.45
C PHE A 303 -8.18 18.24 4.66
N PRO A 304 -8.67 19.45 5.08
CA PRO A 304 -10.09 19.73 5.22
C PRO A 304 -10.85 19.88 3.88
N GLU A 305 -10.17 19.91 2.72
CA GLU A 305 -10.85 20.00 1.43
C GLU A 305 -11.35 18.65 0.91
N PHE A 306 -10.83 17.54 1.44
CA PHE A 306 -11.42 16.22 1.23
C PHE A 306 -12.84 16.14 1.76
N THR A 307 -13.67 15.29 1.17
CA THR A 307 -15.02 15.07 1.72
C THR A 307 -14.93 14.38 3.09
N PRO A 308 -15.76 14.78 4.09
CA PRO A 308 -15.74 14.16 5.41
C PRO A 308 -15.90 12.64 5.39
N GLN A 309 -16.71 12.11 4.47
CA GLN A 309 -16.91 10.68 4.30
C GLN A 309 -15.64 9.96 3.85
N ALA A 310 -14.86 10.57 2.93
CA ALA A 310 -13.61 10.01 2.45
C ALA A 310 -12.54 10.00 3.55
N LEU A 311 -12.48 11.06 4.36
CA LEU A 311 -11.58 11.14 5.52
C LEU A 311 -11.97 10.14 6.62
N ASP A 312 -13.23 10.02 6.95
CA ASP A 312 -13.70 9.08 7.98
C ASP A 312 -13.47 7.61 7.58
N ALA A 313 -13.47 7.28 6.28
CA ALA A 313 -13.14 5.96 5.81
C ALA A 313 -11.68 5.53 6.14
N LEU A 314 -10.75 6.48 6.34
CA LEU A 314 -9.38 6.21 6.75
C LEU A 314 -9.24 5.80 8.22
N ARG A 315 -10.29 5.95 9.04
CA ARG A 315 -10.24 5.61 10.48
C ARG A 315 -9.97 4.13 10.71
N GLN A 316 -10.59 3.25 9.92
CA GLN A 316 -10.41 1.81 10.03
C GLN A 316 -9.00 1.38 9.65
N PRO A 317 -8.43 1.74 8.47
CA PRO A 317 -7.07 1.36 8.13
C PRO A 317 -6.00 1.95 9.05
N LEU A 318 -6.21 3.15 9.61
CA LEU A 318 -5.29 3.73 10.60
C LEU A 318 -5.23 2.95 11.93
N GLU A 319 -6.31 2.25 12.31
CA GLU A 319 -6.34 1.40 13.51
C GLU A 319 -5.99 -0.05 13.19
N GLY A 320 -6.69 -0.63 12.20
CA GLY A 320 -6.58 -2.05 11.87
C GLY A 320 -5.41 -2.41 10.96
N GLY A 321 -4.86 -1.44 10.24
CA GLY A 321 -3.79 -1.68 9.26
C GLY A 321 -4.27 -2.38 7.99
N GLU A 322 -5.58 -2.40 7.73
CA GLU A 322 -6.19 -3.01 6.55
C GLU A 322 -7.41 -2.21 6.07
N CYS A 323 -7.65 -2.24 4.77
CA CYS A 323 -8.87 -1.76 4.14
C CYS A 323 -9.79 -2.94 3.83
N VAL A 324 -10.97 -2.96 4.43
CA VAL A 324 -11.97 -4.01 4.21
C VAL A 324 -13.05 -3.50 3.28
N ILE A 325 -13.19 -4.15 2.13
CA ILE A 325 -14.21 -3.86 1.13
C ILE A 325 -15.29 -4.94 1.26
N ALA A 326 -16.45 -4.56 1.80
CA ALA A 326 -17.61 -5.45 1.91
C ALA A 326 -18.48 -5.31 0.67
N ARG A 327 -18.89 -6.44 0.09
CA ARG A 327 -19.86 -6.57 -1.01
C ARG A 327 -20.95 -7.54 -0.63
N ALA A 328 -22.02 -7.55 -1.40
CA ALA A 328 -23.17 -8.42 -1.13
C ALA A 328 -22.79 -9.89 -0.95
N ASN A 329 -21.83 -10.39 -1.73
CA ASN A 329 -21.50 -11.82 -1.78
C ASN A 329 -20.12 -12.18 -1.24
N HIS A 330 -19.24 -11.19 -0.98
CA HIS A 330 -17.89 -11.45 -0.46
C HIS A 330 -17.24 -10.23 0.19
N ARG A 331 -16.28 -10.49 1.05
CA ARG A 331 -15.48 -9.50 1.75
C ARG A 331 -14.03 -9.66 1.31
N VAL A 332 -13.45 -8.55 0.85
CA VAL A 332 -12.04 -8.48 0.42
C VAL A 332 -11.29 -7.56 1.37
N SER A 333 -10.13 -7.99 1.84
CA SER A 333 -9.23 -7.18 2.66
C SER A 333 -7.92 -6.91 1.92
N TYR A 334 -7.44 -5.67 2.01
CA TYR A 334 -6.13 -5.26 1.53
C TYR A 334 -5.30 -4.69 2.68
N PRO A 335 -4.03 -5.06 2.83
CA PRO A 335 -3.17 -4.46 3.83
C PRO A 335 -3.00 -2.97 3.56
N ALA A 336 -3.05 -2.17 4.64
CA ALA A 336 -2.99 -0.70 4.59
C ALA A 336 -2.27 -0.15 5.83
N LYS A 337 -1.07 -0.67 6.13
CA LYS A 337 -0.22 -0.20 7.22
C LYS A 337 0.60 0.99 6.73
N PHE A 338 0.03 2.16 6.63
CA PHE A 338 0.68 3.40 6.21
C PHE A 338 0.89 4.38 7.36
N GLN A 339 1.75 5.36 7.15
CA GLN A 339 1.90 6.55 7.99
C GLN A 339 1.13 7.71 7.34
N LEU A 340 0.23 8.34 8.09
CA LEU A 340 -0.54 9.49 7.63
C LEU A 340 0.25 10.77 7.89
N ILE A 341 0.53 11.51 6.84
CA ILE A 341 1.01 12.89 6.91
C ILE A 341 -0.06 13.78 6.31
N ALA A 342 -0.49 14.79 7.05
CA ALA A 342 -1.51 15.72 6.59
C ALA A 342 -1.02 17.16 6.65
N ALA A 343 -1.45 17.97 5.71
CA ALA A 343 -1.18 19.42 5.71
C ALA A 343 -2.48 20.18 5.53
N MET A 344 -2.65 21.26 6.27
CA MET A 344 -3.79 22.15 6.12
C MET A 344 -3.43 23.61 6.40
N ASN A 345 -4.26 24.50 5.90
CA ASN A 345 -4.24 25.90 6.29
C ASN A 345 -4.97 26.10 7.62
N PRO A 346 -4.67 27.16 8.39
CA PRO A 346 -5.36 27.41 9.67
C PRO A 346 -6.86 27.70 9.50
N CYS A 347 -7.27 28.26 8.36
CA CYS A 347 -8.65 28.54 8.00
C CYS A 347 -8.81 28.47 6.46
N ARG A 348 -10.04 28.58 5.98
CA ARG A 348 -10.31 28.54 4.53
C ARG A 348 -9.72 29.71 3.74
N CYS A 349 -9.53 30.88 4.36
CA CYS A 349 -8.81 32.00 3.75
C CYS A 349 -7.28 31.83 3.78
N GLY A 350 -6.77 30.93 4.62
CA GLY A 350 -5.36 30.58 4.75
C GLY A 350 -4.55 31.44 5.72
N MET A 351 -5.07 32.58 6.18
CA MET A 351 -4.29 33.62 6.85
C MET A 351 -4.70 33.86 8.33
N ALA A 352 -5.50 32.97 8.93
CA ALA A 352 -5.88 33.14 10.34
C ALA A 352 -4.66 32.99 11.26
N GLY A 353 -4.50 33.95 12.19
CA GLY A 353 -3.38 33.97 13.13
C GLY A 353 -2.14 34.74 12.63
N GLU A 354 -2.10 35.14 11.35
CA GLU A 354 -1.00 35.97 10.84
C GLU A 354 -1.15 37.43 11.32
N PRO A 355 -0.06 38.07 11.81
CA PRO A 355 -0.09 39.45 12.24
C PRO A 355 -0.57 40.40 11.13
N GLY A 356 -1.54 41.23 11.44
CA GLY A 356 -2.11 42.23 10.52
C GLY A 356 -3.18 41.70 9.56
N HIS A 357 -3.52 40.39 9.64
CA HIS A 357 -4.59 39.81 8.83
C HIS A 357 -5.85 39.51 9.63
N THR A 358 -6.97 40.05 9.23
CA THR A 358 -8.33 39.65 9.69
C THR A 358 -8.97 38.76 8.66
N CYS A 359 -9.56 37.64 9.09
CA CYS A 359 -10.23 36.72 8.19
C CYS A 359 -11.46 37.38 7.55
N ALA A 360 -11.50 37.54 6.23
CA ALA A 360 -12.60 38.12 5.48
C ALA A 360 -13.93 37.38 5.67
N ARG A 361 -13.91 36.13 6.13
CA ARG A 361 -15.09 35.28 6.39
C ARG A 361 -15.58 35.36 7.85
N GLY A 362 -14.96 36.19 8.68
CA GLY A 362 -15.32 36.37 10.10
C GLY A 362 -14.63 35.37 11.05
N PRO A 363 -14.87 35.50 12.36
CA PRO A 363 -14.16 34.76 13.40
C PRO A 363 -14.43 33.24 13.39
N ARG A 364 -15.57 32.80 12.88
CA ARG A 364 -15.92 31.36 12.81
C ARG A 364 -15.26 30.60 11.66
N CYS A 365 -14.58 31.29 10.75
CA CYS A 365 -13.99 30.64 9.58
C CYS A 365 -13.00 29.52 9.93
N MET A 366 -12.22 29.70 11.00
CA MET A 366 -11.26 28.71 11.50
C MET A 366 -11.98 27.47 12.05
N SER A 367 -12.93 27.66 12.96
CA SER A 367 -13.67 26.56 13.57
C SER A 367 -14.48 25.76 12.56
N ASP A 368 -15.17 26.46 11.63
CA ASP A 368 -15.95 25.80 10.57
C ASP A 368 -15.08 25.01 9.60
N TYR A 369 -13.86 25.50 9.34
CA TYR A 369 -12.92 24.81 8.45
C TYR A 369 -12.34 23.56 9.12
N GLN A 370 -11.96 23.65 10.38
CA GLN A 370 -11.41 22.55 11.15
C GLN A 370 -12.47 21.50 11.51
N ALA A 371 -13.71 21.90 11.74
CA ALA A 371 -14.83 21.01 12.01
C ALA A 371 -15.16 20.03 10.87
N ARG A 372 -14.61 20.24 9.66
CA ARG A 372 -14.73 19.29 8.54
C ARG A 372 -13.96 18.00 8.80
N ILE A 373 -12.99 18.02 9.73
CA ILE A 373 -12.25 16.83 10.15
C ILE A 373 -12.88 16.32 11.44
N SER A 374 -13.32 15.06 11.45
CA SER A 374 -13.96 14.49 12.63
C SER A 374 -12.98 14.38 13.81
N GLY A 375 -13.48 14.60 15.03
CA GLY A 375 -12.71 14.41 16.27
C GLY A 375 -12.02 13.04 16.34
N PRO A 376 -12.74 11.94 16.06
CA PRO A 376 -12.14 10.61 16.02
C PRO A 376 -10.96 10.44 15.03
N LEU A 377 -10.95 11.13 13.90
CA LEU A 377 -9.81 11.11 12.98
C LEU A 377 -8.66 11.95 13.52
N MET A 378 -8.95 13.13 14.06
CA MET A 378 -7.96 13.99 14.73
C MET A 378 -7.28 13.28 15.91
N ASP A 379 -8.01 12.45 16.64
CA ASP A 379 -7.44 11.64 17.72
C ASP A 379 -6.41 10.60 17.22
N ARG A 380 -6.35 10.28 15.93
CA ARG A 380 -5.38 9.37 15.34
C ARG A 380 -4.09 10.04 14.88
N ILE A 381 -4.01 11.36 15.02
CA ILE A 381 -2.81 12.13 14.74
C ILE A 381 -1.99 12.25 16.03
N ASP A 382 -0.74 11.80 15.98
CA ASP A 382 0.15 11.77 17.14
C ASP A 382 0.85 13.09 17.36
N ILE A 383 1.31 13.72 16.27
CA ILE A 383 2.13 14.92 16.24
C ILE A 383 1.38 16.03 15.49
N ARG A 384 1.24 17.20 16.09
CA ARG A 384 0.67 18.38 15.46
C ARG A 384 1.64 19.53 15.60
N ILE A 385 1.91 20.22 14.50
CA ILE A 385 2.86 21.34 14.48
C ILE A 385 2.32 22.52 13.69
N ASP A 386 2.72 23.71 14.13
CA ASP A 386 2.53 24.94 13.36
C ASP A 386 3.78 25.15 12.47
N VAL A 387 3.52 25.43 11.19
CA VAL A 387 4.56 25.69 10.17
C VAL A 387 4.43 27.16 9.73
N PRO A 388 5.11 28.10 10.39
CA PRO A 388 5.01 29.52 10.08
C PRO A 388 5.63 29.85 8.71
N VAL A 389 5.36 31.05 8.21
CA VAL A 389 6.08 31.55 7.01
C VAL A 389 7.57 31.70 7.33
N VAL A 390 8.43 31.29 6.40
CA VAL A 390 9.88 31.48 6.53
C VAL A 390 10.21 32.97 6.47
N SER A 391 10.95 33.46 7.45
CA SER A 391 11.34 34.88 7.46
C SER A 391 12.36 35.20 6.36
N ALA A 392 12.39 36.46 5.90
CA ALA A 392 13.38 36.91 4.95
C ALA A 392 14.83 36.71 5.48
N ALA A 393 15.02 36.84 6.82
CA ALA A 393 16.29 36.58 7.46
C ALA A 393 16.75 35.12 7.34
N ASP A 394 15.81 34.16 7.47
CA ASP A 394 16.07 32.71 7.32
C ASP A 394 16.35 32.34 5.85
N LEU A 395 15.73 33.04 4.90
CA LEU A 395 15.96 32.83 3.47
C LEU A 395 17.37 33.27 3.03
N ILE A 396 17.93 34.31 3.68
CA ILE A 396 19.23 34.90 3.34
C ILE A 396 20.37 34.19 4.07
N ARG A 397 20.14 33.53 5.20
CA ARG A 397 21.20 32.84 5.98
C ARG A 397 21.95 31.83 5.12
N PRO A 398 23.30 31.81 5.20
CA PRO A 398 24.09 30.75 4.60
C PRO A 398 23.72 29.42 5.24
N MET A 399 23.46 28.42 4.41
CA MET A 399 22.96 27.12 4.84
C MET A 399 24.07 26.30 5.51
N ALA A 400 23.99 26.16 6.83
CA ALA A 400 24.48 24.98 7.54
C ALA A 400 23.27 24.10 7.84
N ALA A 401 22.57 23.65 6.80
CA ALA A 401 21.37 22.81 6.97
C ALA A 401 21.80 21.35 7.02
N GLU A 402 21.24 20.63 7.99
CA GLU A 402 21.47 19.20 8.13
C GLU A 402 20.91 18.42 6.93
N SER A 403 21.71 17.47 6.41
CA SER A 403 21.30 16.69 5.23
C SER A 403 20.27 15.62 5.57
N SER A 404 19.48 15.22 4.60
CA SER A 404 18.59 14.06 4.73
C SER A 404 19.35 12.79 5.13
N ALA A 405 20.60 12.63 4.68
CA ALA A 405 21.42 11.46 5.01
C ALA A 405 21.80 11.42 6.50
N ASP A 406 22.04 12.56 7.15
CA ASP A 406 22.35 12.63 8.57
C ASP A 406 21.13 12.29 9.41
N VAL A 407 19.98 12.85 9.07
CA VAL A 407 18.69 12.54 9.72
C VAL A 407 18.30 11.08 9.51
N ALA A 408 18.46 10.54 8.30
CA ALA A 408 18.16 9.15 7.98
C ALA A 408 18.97 8.16 8.85
N ARG A 409 20.25 8.46 9.12
CA ARG A 409 21.08 7.63 10.00
C ARG A 409 20.54 7.58 11.44
N ARG A 410 20.07 8.72 12.00
CA ARG A 410 19.46 8.75 13.33
C ARG A 410 18.12 8.02 13.36
N VAL A 411 17.30 8.22 12.32
CA VAL A 411 16.02 7.51 12.17
C VAL A 411 16.24 6.01 12.08
N ALA A 412 17.20 5.54 11.26
CA ALA A 412 17.52 4.13 11.13
C ALA A 412 17.94 3.53 12.48
N ARG A 413 18.86 4.19 13.20
CA ARG A 413 19.29 3.72 14.53
C ARG A 413 18.16 3.66 15.54
N ALA A 414 17.28 4.67 15.58
CA ALA A 414 16.09 4.64 16.45
C ALA A 414 15.15 3.48 16.11
N ARG A 415 15.00 3.16 14.81
CA ARG A 415 14.20 2.03 14.33
C ARG A 415 14.82 0.67 14.70
N GLU A 416 16.14 0.55 14.63
CA GLU A 416 16.88 -0.64 15.09
C GLU A 416 16.65 -0.89 16.59
N ILE A 417 16.79 0.14 17.43
CA ILE A 417 16.51 0.06 18.87
C ILE A 417 15.07 -0.41 19.15
N GLN A 418 14.11 0.10 18.37
CA GLN A 418 12.69 -0.31 18.49
C GLN A 418 12.53 -1.78 18.12
N GLN A 419 13.09 -2.19 16.99
CA GLN A 419 13.00 -3.57 16.51
C GLN A 419 13.59 -4.57 17.50
N GLU A 420 14.82 -4.34 17.98
CA GLU A 420 15.47 -5.17 19.00
C GLU A 420 14.61 -5.30 20.28
N ARG A 421 14.00 -4.18 20.71
CA ARG A 421 13.10 -4.15 21.86
C ARG A 421 11.85 -4.99 21.63
N PHE A 422 11.22 -4.90 20.46
CA PHE A 422 10.01 -5.66 20.14
C PHE A 422 10.31 -7.16 19.98
N GLU A 423 11.44 -7.51 19.37
CA GLU A 423 11.90 -8.88 19.26
C GLU A 423 12.17 -9.52 20.64
N SER A 424 12.85 -8.79 21.54
CA SER A 424 13.13 -9.25 22.91
C SER A 424 11.87 -9.43 23.77
N THR A 425 10.80 -8.67 23.48
CA THR A 425 9.49 -8.79 24.17
C THR A 425 8.55 -9.80 23.51
N GLY A 426 8.96 -10.45 22.43
CA GLY A 426 8.14 -11.40 21.67
C GLY A 426 7.00 -10.76 20.87
N ALA A 427 7.03 -9.45 20.68
CA ALA A 427 6.00 -8.68 19.97
C ALA A 427 6.18 -8.76 18.45
N LYS A 428 5.80 -9.89 17.86
CA LYS A 428 5.90 -10.10 16.41
C LYS A 428 5.01 -9.13 15.64
N GLY A 429 5.55 -8.55 14.55
CA GLY A 429 4.81 -7.71 13.62
C GLY A 429 4.66 -6.23 14.04
N ILE A 430 5.26 -5.81 15.15
CA ILE A 430 5.33 -4.40 15.56
C ILE A 430 6.70 -3.86 15.15
N GLY A 431 6.73 -2.94 14.20
CA GLY A 431 7.98 -2.33 13.69
C GLY A 431 8.27 -0.96 14.28
N THR A 432 7.31 -0.29 14.94
CA THR A 432 7.47 1.09 15.42
C THR A 432 6.65 1.38 16.68
N ASN A 433 7.10 2.38 17.45
CA ASN A 433 6.42 2.80 18.68
C ASN A 433 4.96 3.24 18.44
N ALA A 434 4.65 3.87 17.31
CA ALA A 434 3.27 4.28 17.00
C ALA A 434 2.30 3.09 16.94
N ARG A 435 2.79 1.90 16.61
CA ARG A 435 1.98 0.67 16.49
C ARG A 435 1.88 -0.13 17.79
N CYS A 436 2.59 0.27 18.86
CA CYS A 436 2.47 -0.37 20.17
C CYS A 436 1.05 -0.38 20.69
N SER A 437 0.64 -1.47 21.33
CA SER A 437 -0.59 -1.51 22.11
C SER A 437 -0.47 -0.61 23.37
N THR A 438 -1.61 -0.24 23.95
CA THR A 438 -1.64 0.58 25.18
C THR A 438 -0.91 -0.09 26.33
N ALA A 439 -1.17 -1.38 26.57
CA ALA A 439 -0.52 -2.13 27.65
C ALA A 439 1.01 -2.28 27.45
N MET A 440 1.46 -2.33 26.20
CA MET A 440 2.89 -2.41 25.90
C MET A 440 3.57 -1.07 26.12
N ILE A 441 2.99 0.03 25.61
CA ILE A 441 3.64 1.34 25.71
C ILE A 441 3.72 1.86 27.14
N GLU A 442 2.77 1.53 28.01
CA GLU A 442 2.82 1.85 29.44
C GLU A 442 4.07 1.25 30.12
N LYS A 443 4.45 0.03 29.75
CA LYS A 443 5.65 -0.63 30.26
C LYS A 443 6.95 -0.10 29.62
N LEU A 444 6.93 0.13 28.30
CA LEU A 444 8.12 0.53 27.54
C LEU A 444 8.47 2.01 27.67
N ALA A 445 7.50 2.84 27.99
CA ALA A 445 7.64 4.28 28.13
C ALA A 445 7.40 4.75 29.57
N GLU A 446 7.68 3.90 30.56
CA GLU A 446 7.58 4.27 31.97
C GLU A 446 8.49 5.48 32.25
N PRO A 447 7.91 6.62 32.66
CA PRO A 447 8.67 7.83 32.90
C PRO A 447 9.47 7.77 34.20
N ASP A 448 10.55 8.55 34.27
CA ASP A 448 11.19 8.84 35.55
C ASP A 448 10.27 9.67 36.46
N ALA A 449 10.59 9.82 37.75
CA ALA A 449 9.74 10.51 38.72
C ALA A 449 9.42 11.97 38.31
N SER A 450 10.37 12.67 37.71
CA SER A 450 10.21 14.06 37.25
C SER A 450 9.36 14.15 35.99
N GLY A 451 9.46 13.18 35.11
CA GLY A 451 8.62 13.06 33.93
C GLY A 451 7.20 12.68 34.27
N LEU A 452 7.00 11.76 35.23
CA LEU A 452 5.67 11.37 35.67
C LEU A 452 4.88 12.54 36.25
N GLN A 453 5.54 13.40 37.05
CA GLN A 453 4.92 14.62 37.56
C GLN A 453 4.50 15.56 36.44
N LEU A 454 5.38 15.82 35.47
CA LEU A 454 5.07 16.66 34.32
C LEU A 454 3.87 16.09 33.51
N LEU A 455 3.85 14.78 33.31
CA LEU A 455 2.78 14.12 32.55
C LEU A 455 1.44 14.22 33.26
N ARG A 456 1.40 14.08 34.60
CA ARG A 456 0.20 14.28 35.42
C ARG A 456 -0.31 15.70 35.31
N ASP A 457 0.56 16.71 35.55
CA ASP A 457 0.19 18.11 35.48
C ASP A 457 -0.37 18.48 34.10
N ALA A 458 0.25 17.97 33.03
CA ALA A 458 -0.21 18.19 31.66
C ALA A 458 -1.55 17.50 31.39
N ALA A 459 -1.74 16.26 31.86
CA ALA A 459 -2.97 15.50 31.67
C ALA A 459 -4.17 16.19 32.34
N GLU A 460 -3.97 16.74 33.53
CA GLU A 460 -5.00 17.49 34.25
C GLU A 460 -5.33 18.85 33.58
N LYS A 461 -4.30 19.64 33.24
CA LYS A 461 -4.48 20.95 32.61
C LYS A 461 -5.12 20.89 31.22
N MET A 462 -4.70 19.93 30.42
CA MET A 462 -5.10 19.76 29.03
C MET A 462 -6.25 18.75 28.87
N LYS A 463 -6.75 18.15 29.95
CA LYS A 463 -7.84 17.17 29.96
C LYS A 463 -7.62 16.06 28.91
N PHE A 464 -6.44 15.46 28.89
CA PHE A 464 -6.13 14.39 27.93
C PHE A 464 -7.15 13.27 28.01
N SER A 465 -7.62 12.82 26.84
CA SER A 465 -8.29 11.53 26.76
C SER A 465 -7.27 10.40 27.02
N ALA A 466 -7.74 9.21 27.41
CA ALA A 466 -6.87 8.05 27.57
C ALA A 466 -6.03 7.77 26.29
N ARG A 467 -6.62 7.97 25.11
CA ARG A 467 -5.91 7.87 23.83
C ARG A 467 -4.83 8.94 23.70
N GLY A 468 -5.13 10.18 24.06
CA GLY A 468 -4.17 11.29 24.06
C GLY A 468 -2.96 11.02 24.95
N TYR A 469 -3.19 10.50 26.14
CA TYR A 469 -2.16 10.09 27.09
C TYR A 469 -1.19 9.05 26.48
N HIS A 470 -1.72 7.95 25.93
CA HIS A 470 -0.88 6.91 25.34
C HIS A 470 -0.10 7.40 24.10
N ARG A 471 -0.67 8.34 23.32
CA ARG A 471 0.06 8.95 22.20
C ARG A 471 1.26 9.77 22.64
N VAL A 472 1.10 10.57 23.72
CA VAL A 472 2.23 11.29 24.31
C VAL A 472 3.32 10.32 24.73
N LEU A 473 2.98 9.19 25.38
CA LEU A 473 3.95 8.16 25.74
C LEU A 473 4.66 7.55 24.53
N LYS A 474 3.92 7.24 23.46
CA LYS A 474 4.51 6.69 22.22
C LYS A 474 5.52 7.65 21.59
N VAL A 475 5.18 8.94 21.51
CA VAL A 475 6.08 9.98 20.99
C VAL A 475 7.27 10.18 21.92
N ALA A 476 7.06 10.25 23.24
CA ALA A 476 8.13 10.39 24.22
C ALA A 476 9.12 9.21 24.19
N ARG A 477 8.62 7.98 23.99
CA ARG A 477 9.49 6.81 23.81
C ARG A 477 10.33 6.93 22.53
N THR A 478 9.74 7.42 21.44
CA THR A 478 10.49 7.65 20.18
C THR A 478 11.57 8.71 20.35
N LEU A 479 11.30 9.77 21.07
CA LEU A 479 12.29 10.80 21.40
C LEU A 479 13.45 10.23 22.21
N ALA A 480 13.16 9.39 23.22
CA ALA A 480 14.19 8.71 23.98
C ALA A 480 15.00 7.71 23.13
N ASP A 481 14.39 7.06 22.15
CA ASP A 481 15.09 6.19 21.20
C ASP A 481 16.03 6.98 20.28
N LEU A 482 15.60 8.14 19.79
CA LEU A 482 16.46 9.06 19.01
C LEU A 482 17.67 9.55 19.82
N ASP A 483 17.48 9.77 21.12
CA ASP A 483 18.56 10.18 22.04
C ASP A 483 19.38 8.98 22.56
N GLY A 484 19.06 7.74 22.15
CA GLY A 484 19.71 6.51 22.60
C GLY A 484 19.55 6.24 24.11
N LYS A 485 18.45 6.72 24.70
CA LYS A 485 18.19 6.57 26.15
C LYS A 485 17.26 5.38 26.43
N PRO A 486 17.57 4.53 27.43
CA PRO A 486 16.73 3.41 27.78
C PRO A 486 15.41 3.83 28.46
N THR A 487 15.40 4.96 29.16
CA THR A 487 14.26 5.48 29.93
C THR A 487 13.71 6.77 29.33
N VAL A 488 12.39 7.00 29.52
CA VAL A 488 11.73 8.24 29.11
C VAL A 488 11.88 9.27 30.22
N GLY A 489 12.68 10.31 29.97
CA GLY A 489 12.90 11.41 30.90
C GLY A 489 11.97 12.60 30.65
N ARG A 490 11.99 13.56 31.59
CA ARG A 490 11.19 14.79 31.55
C ARG A 490 11.30 15.57 30.23
N ILE A 491 12.50 15.62 29.63
CA ILE A 491 12.76 16.36 28.36
C ILE A 491 11.94 15.74 27.23
N HIS A 492 11.96 14.41 27.10
CA HIS A 492 11.22 13.67 26.08
C HIS A 492 9.70 13.90 26.20
N LEU A 493 9.19 13.89 27.44
CA LEU A 493 7.77 14.18 27.70
C LEU A 493 7.41 15.63 27.39
N ALA A 494 8.28 16.59 27.74
CA ALA A 494 8.03 18.01 27.46
C ALA A 494 7.92 18.26 25.94
N GLU A 495 8.84 17.67 25.13
CA GLU A 495 8.78 17.75 23.67
C GLU A 495 7.51 17.04 23.14
N ALA A 496 7.20 15.82 23.61
CA ALA A 496 6.01 15.09 23.18
C ALA A 496 4.69 15.81 23.50
N ILE A 497 4.60 16.46 24.67
CA ILE A 497 3.45 17.27 25.09
C ILE A 497 3.32 18.51 24.19
N SER A 498 4.44 19.14 23.82
CA SER A 498 4.41 20.35 22.97
C SER A 498 3.74 20.08 21.61
N TYR A 499 3.91 18.88 21.06
CA TYR A 499 3.26 18.46 19.82
C TYR A 499 1.73 18.26 19.94
N ARG A 500 1.20 18.21 21.15
CA ARG A 500 -0.26 18.21 21.38
C ARG A 500 -0.81 19.62 21.59
N ILE A 501 -0.07 20.49 22.29
CA ILE A 501 -0.48 21.88 22.60
C ILE A 501 -0.61 22.72 21.32
N ALA A 502 0.29 22.55 20.35
CA ALA A 502 0.21 23.26 19.09
C ALA A 502 -1.15 23.08 18.39
N GLY A 503 -1.74 21.88 18.51
CA GLY A 503 -3.08 21.59 17.96
C GLY A 503 -4.26 22.16 18.77
N GLU A 504 -4.13 22.36 20.08
CA GLU A 504 -5.20 22.87 20.93
C GLU A 504 -5.35 24.39 20.92
N ARG A 505 -4.26 25.12 20.70
CA ARG A 505 -4.31 26.57 20.50
C ARG A 505 -5.15 26.98 19.30
N LEU A 506 -5.23 26.11 18.28
CA LEU A 506 -6.06 26.30 17.11
C LEU A 506 -7.56 26.09 17.42
N THR A 507 -7.88 25.20 18.35
CA THR A 507 -9.29 24.92 18.77
C THR A 507 -9.77 25.82 19.88
N ALA A 508 -8.88 26.36 20.72
CA ALA A 508 -9.24 27.23 21.84
C ALA A 508 -9.37 28.72 21.45
N ALA A 509 -8.87 29.13 20.28
CA ALA A 509 -9.05 30.48 19.74
C ALA A 509 -10.36 30.65 18.94
N ALA A 510 -11.21 29.64 18.93
CA ALA A 510 -12.55 29.60 18.37
C ALA A 510 -13.63 29.58 19.48
#